data_77942ad5639ed45716d78cb8709dbb9c
#
_entry.id   77942ad5639ed45716d78cb8709dbb9c
#
_cell.length_a   1.000
_cell.length_b   1.000
_cell.length_c   1.000
_cell.angle_alpha   90.00
_cell.angle_beta   90.00
_cell.angle_gamma   90.00
#
_symmetry.space_group_name_H-M   'P 1'
#
loop_
_entity.id
_entity.type
_entity.pdbx_description
1 polymer ?
#
loop_
_entity_poly.entity_id
_entity_poly.type
_entity_poly.pdbx_seq_one_letter_code
_entity_poly.pdbx_strand_id
1 'polypeptide(L)'
;MPATRQPSALQVTRRGALSAAWGTCIAASGLHSVMAQEAAAVRMQLDQQALNAVPGDERVGLEVTEDTSPAAQDLKTRSLPGKALPIIYLIAGVLSLPSIRGAVQEMLRRHEYGGVVIDTRTRPANIRNEPTAQADSVLVIRADGSTESVRSTLFTEDFLKRVLNLPLK
;
A
#
# COMPACT_ATOMS: atom_id res chain seq x y z
N MET A 1 14.37 52.97 -39.66
CA MET A 1 15.42 53.77 -38.95
C MET A 1 14.87 54.19 -37.59
N PRO A 2 15.60 54.28 -36.53
CA PRO A 2 16.79 53.52 -36.09
C PRO A 2 16.49 52.73 -34.77
N ALA A 3 17.25 51.87 -34.42
CA ALA A 3 18.55 51.71 -33.72
C ALA A 3 18.30 51.00 -32.36
N THR A 4 18.83 49.81 -32.30
CA THR A 4 19.98 49.38 -31.49
C THR A 4 20.03 49.78 -30.00
N ARG A 5 20.03 48.79 -29.10
CA ARG A 5 21.09 48.61 -28.09
C ARG A 5 20.89 47.36 -27.23
N GLN A 6 21.76 46.39 -27.40
CA GLN A 6 22.29 45.59 -26.29
C GLN A 6 23.28 46.45 -25.50
N PRO A 7 23.52 46.22 -24.23
CA PRO A 7 24.63 45.43 -23.77
C PRO A 7 24.32 44.67 -22.49
N SER A 8 24.96 43.73 -22.09
CA SER A 8 26.30 43.33 -21.76
C SER A 8 26.26 42.37 -20.58
N ALA A 9 27.02 41.36 -20.72
CA ALA A 9 27.40 40.37 -19.74
C ALA A 9 27.96 40.94 -18.44
N LEU A 10 27.69 40.25 -17.33
CA LEU A 10 28.53 40.27 -16.14
C LEU A 10 28.71 38.86 -15.62
N GLN A 11 29.84 38.28 -15.96
CA GLN A 11 30.46 37.16 -15.30
C GLN A 11 30.88 37.60 -13.89
N VAL A 12 30.53 36.84 -12.87
CA VAL A 12 31.23 36.87 -11.60
C VAL A 12 31.55 35.43 -11.18
N THR A 13 32.77 35.08 -11.49
CA THR A 13 33.57 34.03 -10.88
C THR A 13 33.92 34.43 -9.45
N ARG A 14 33.63 33.56 -8.46
CA ARG A 14 34.52 33.45 -7.30
C ARG A 14 34.48 32.07 -6.67
N ARG A 15 35.64 31.48 -6.76
CA ARG A 15 36.14 30.32 -6.02
C ARG A 15 36.03 30.56 -4.51
N GLY A 16 35.72 29.53 -3.79
CA GLY A 16 35.85 29.50 -2.34
C GLY A 16 35.85 28.04 -1.89
N ALA A 17 37.03 27.41 -1.93
CA ALA A 17 37.30 26.14 -1.29
C ALA A 17 37.35 26.35 0.23
N LEU A 18 36.58 25.61 0.98
CA LEU A 18 36.82 25.40 2.41
C LEU A 18 36.63 23.90 2.72
N SER A 19 37.77 23.24 2.79
CA SER A 19 37.95 21.95 3.41
C SER A 19 37.65 22.07 4.90
N ALA A 20 36.68 21.34 5.40
CA ALA A 20 36.56 21.07 6.83
C ALA A 20 36.41 19.53 7.00
N ALA A 21 37.55 18.95 7.37
CA ALA A 21 37.63 17.60 7.86
C ALA A 21 36.87 17.53 9.20
N TRP A 22 35.82 16.73 9.27
CA TRP A 22 35.20 16.36 10.54
C TRP A 22 35.29 14.87 10.73
N GLY A 23 35.85 14.56 11.88
CA GLY A 23 36.31 13.29 12.31
C GLY A 23 35.28 12.18 12.32
N THR A 24 35.79 11.03 12.05
CA THR A 24 35.22 9.70 12.19
C THR A 24 34.89 9.42 13.66
N CYS A 25 33.62 9.51 14.05
CA CYS A 25 33.14 8.82 15.21
C CYS A 25 32.41 7.56 14.71
N ILE A 26 33.13 6.48 14.61
CA ILE A 26 32.55 5.14 14.47
C ILE A 26 32.01 4.76 15.86
N ALA A 27 30.76 5.13 16.12
CA ALA A 27 29.98 4.47 17.16
C ALA A 27 29.54 3.12 16.59
N ALA A 28 30.14 2.06 17.09
CA ALA A 28 29.68 0.69 16.88
C ALA A 28 28.31 0.52 17.56
N SER A 29 27.27 0.99 16.90
CA SER A 29 25.89 0.73 17.27
C SER A 29 25.51 -0.59 16.62
N GLY A 30 25.11 -1.55 17.46
CA GLY A 30 24.82 -2.91 17.10
C GLY A 30 24.05 -3.06 15.79
N LEU A 31 24.56 -3.87 14.92
CA LEU A 31 23.91 -4.40 13.74
C LEU A 31 22.69 -5.22 14.20
N HIS A 32 21.61 -4.54 14.53
CA HIS A 32 20.31 -5.13 14.35
C HIS A 32 20.14 -5.25 12.84
N SER A 33 20.42 -6.44 12.34
CA SER A 33 20.01 -6.85 11.00
C SER A 33 18.48 -6.80 11.00
N VAL A 34 17.94 -5.61 10.81
CA VAL A 34 16.56 -5.45 10.41
C VAL A 34 16.51 -6.10 9.05
N MET A 35 16.10 -7.37 9.03
CA MET A 35 15.70 -8.05 7.80
C MET A 35 14.81 -7.03 7.09
N ALA A 36 15.29 -6.50 5.97
CA ALA A 36 14.51 -5.56 5.17
C ALA A 36 13.22 -6.27 4.81
N GLN A 37 12.17 -5.96 5.54
CA GLN A 37 10.86 -6.57 5.36
C GLN A 37 10.36 -6.11 4.01
N GLU A 38 10.11 -7.05 3.12
CA GLU A 38 9.60 -6.70 1.79
C GLU A 38 8.28 -5.96 1.93
N ALA A 39 8.14 -4.83 1.25
CA ALA A 39 7.02 -3.93 1.36
C ALA A 39 6.50 -3.54 -0.02
N ALA A 40 5.23 -3.22 -0.12
CA ALA A 40 4.60 -2.79 -1.35
C ALA A 40 3.68 -1.60 -1.13
N ALA A 41 3.61 -0.71 -2.12
CA ALA A 41 2.61 0.33 -2.16
C ALA A 41 1.26 -0.28 -2.55
N VAL A 42 0.25 -0.07 -1.71
CA VAL A 42 -1.10 -0.59 -1.90
C VAL A 42 -2.15 0.47 -1.54
N ARG A 43 -3.34 0.28 -2.10
CA ARG A 43 -4.57 0.93 -1.66
C ARG A 43 -5.52 -0.18 -1.20
N MET A 44 -6.07 -0.07 0.01
CA MET A 44 -6.93 -1.11 0.57
C MET A 44 -8.23 -0.52 1.12
N GLN A 45 -9.33 -1.21 0.89
CA GLN A 45 -10.62 -0.91 1.50
C GLN A 45 -10.82 -1.87 2.68
N LEU A 46 -10.80 -1.37 3.90
CA LEU A 46 -10.78 -2.16 5.12
C LEU A 46 -11.90 -1.73 6.08
N ASP A 47 -12.49 -2.68 6.79
CA ASP A 47 -13.25 -2.35 8.00
C ASP A 47 -12.30 -2.13 9.20
N GLN A 48 -12.85 -1.72 10.33
CA GLN A 48 -12.07 -1.45 11.54
C GLN A 48 -11.25 -2.65 12.02
N GLN A 49 -11.77 -3.89 11.84
CA GLN A 49 -11.05 -5.09 12.29
C GLN A 49 -9.87 -5.40 11.38
N ALA A 50 -10.06 -5.33 10.06
CA ALA A 50 -8.99 -5.52 9.10
C ALA A 50 -7.92 -4.39 9.22
N LEU A 51 -8.33 -3.16 9.52
CA LEU A 51 -7.41 -2.07 9.83
C LEU A 51 -6.61 -2.36 11.12
N ASN A 52 -7.22 -2.96 12.12
CA ASN A 52 -6.53 -3.33 13.37
C ASN A 52 -5.53 -4.48 13.18
N ALA A 53 -5.66 -5.28 12.12
CA ALA A 53 -4.67 -6.30 11.77
C ALA A 53 -3.37 -5.71 11.20
N VAL A 54 -3.38 -4.44 10.76
CA VAL A 54 -2.16 -3.72 10.38
C VAL A 54 -1.45 -3.24 11.64
N PRO A 55 -0.14 -3.52 11.84
CA PRO A 55 0.63 -3.05 12.98
C PRO A 55 0.60 -1.53 13.13
N GLY A 56 0.60 -1.04 14.39
CA GLY A 56 0.44 0.38 14.67
C GLY A 56 1.57 1.25 14.14
N ASP A 57 2.78 0.74 14.12
CA ASP A 57 3.97 1.40 13.56
C ASP A 57 3.86 1.58 12.04
N GLU A 58 3.32 0.59 11.33
CA GLU A 58 3.06 0.72 9.88
C GLU A 58 1.90 1.67 9.58
N ARG A 59 0.91 1.76 10.49
CA ARG A 59 -0.23 2.68 10.28
C ARG A 59 0.15 4.15 10.28
N VAL A 60 1.22 4.54 10.98
CA VAL A 60 1.67 5.95 11.07
C VAL A 60 2.01 6.53 9.69
N GLY A 61 2.46 5.71 8.75
CA GLY A 61 2.82 6.13 7.39
C GLY A 61 1.68 6.04 6.37
N LEU A 62 0.46 5.65 6.79
CA LEU A 62 -0.67 5.46 5.89
C LEU A 62 -1.56 6.70 5.82
N GLU A 63 -2.04 6.99 4.63
CA GLU A 63 -3.20 7.85 4.44
C GLU A 63 -4.46 7.03 4.74
N VAL A 64 -5.21 7.42 5.76
CA VAL A 64 -6.43 6.73 6.19
C VAL A 64 -7.60 7.68 6.07
N THR A 65 -8.59 7.32 5.24
CA THR A 65 -9.82 8.10 5.05
C THR A 65 -11.05 7.21 5.18
N GLU A 66 -12.17 7.75 5.66
CA GLU A 66 -13.43 7.00 5.61
C GLU A 66 -13.90 6.86 4.16
N ASP A 67 -14.20 5.63 3.76
CA ASP A 67 -14.74 5.35 2.42
C ASP A 67 -16.26 5.54 2.42
N THR A 68 -16.71 6.54 1.66
CA THR A 68 -18.11 6.86 1.45
C THR A 68 -18.63 6.43 0.08
N SER A 69 -17.84 5.65 -0.66
CA SER A 69 -18.22 5.16 -2.00
C SER A 69 -19.47 4.27 -1.96
N PRO A 70 -20.22 4.15 -3.08
CA PRO A 70 -21.34 3.23 -3.16
C PRO A 70 -20.98 1.78 -2.81
N ALA A 71 -19.77 1.33 -3.19
CA ALA A 71 -19.28 0.01 -2.84
C ALA A 71 -19.10 -0.16 -1.32
N ALA A 72 -18.56 0.84 -0.63
CA ALA A 72 -18.46 0.83 0.83
C ALA A 72 -19.83 0.84 1.50
N GLN A 73 -20.79 1.56 0.94
CA GLN A 73 -22.16 1.57 1.45
C GLN A 73 -22.84 0.20 1.29
N ASP A 74 -22.63 -0.48 0.16
CA ASP A 74 -23.14 -1.84 -0.06
C ASP A 74 -22.56 -2.83 0.98
N LEU A 75 -21.26 -2.74 1.28
CA LEU A 75 -20.64 -3.53 2.35
C LEU A 75 -21.25 -3.22 3.73
N LYS A 76 -21.50 -1.94 4.04
CA LYS A 76 -22.15 -1.54 5.30
C LYS A 76 -23.55 -2.16 5.44
N THR A 77 -24.32 -2.21 4.37
CA THR A 77 -25.69 -2.75 4.38
C THR A 77 -25.76 -4.28 4.49
N ARG A 78 -24.68 -4.98 4.12
CA ARG A 78 -24.57 -6.45 4.22
C ARG A 78 -24.23 -6.94 5.62
N SER A 79 -23.86 -6.04 6.53
CA SER A 79 -23.62 -6.41 7.93
C SER A 79 -24.92 -6.95 8.55
N LEU A 80 -24.75 -7.92 9.45
CA LEU A 80 -25.86 -8.64 10.09
C LEU A 80 -26.84 -7.67 10.78
N PRO A 81 -28.15 -7.88 10.67
CA PRO A 81 -29.16 -7.09 11.37
C PRO A 81 -28.87 -7.03 12.87
N GLY A 82 -28.97 -5.84 13.48
CA GLY A 82 -28.75 -5.62 14.91
C GLY A 82 -27.30 -5.33 15.31
N LYS A 83 -26.33 -5.37 14.38
CA LYS A 83 -24.98 -4.86 14.63
C LYS A 83 -24.87 -3.41 14.18
N ALA A 84 -24.00 -2.64 14.86
CA ALA A 84 -23.63 -1.32 14.39
C ALA A 84 -23.05 -1.42 12.97
N LEU A 85 -23.43 -0.48 12.10
CA LEU A 85 -22.88 -0.42 10.75
C LEU A 85 -21.37 -0.25 10.81
N PRO A 86 -20.59 -1.09 10.11
CA PRO A 86 -19.14 -0.96 10.11
C PRO A 86 -18.72 0.34 9.42
N ILE A 87 -17.68 0.96 9.94
CA ILE A 87 -16.98 2.02 9.21
C ILE A 87 -16.01 1.33 8.26
N ILE A 88 -16.06 1.71 7.00
CA ILE A 88 -15.13 1.25 5.96
C ILE A 88 -14.11 2.36 5.74
N TYR A 89 -12.85 1.99 5.78
CA TYR A 89 -11.72 2.88 5.55
C TYR A 89 -11.05 2.58 4.23
N LEU A 90 -10.65 3.63 3.52
CA LEU A 90 -9.71 3.55 2.42
C LEU A 90 -8.34 3.93 2.96
N ILE A 91 -7.39 3.01 2.89
CA ILE A 91 -6.01 3.27 3.24
C ILE A 91 -5.13 3.28 1.99
N ALA A 92 -4.12 4.14 1.98
CA ALA A 92 -3.11 4.18 0.92
C ALA A 92 -1.73 4.37 1.55
N GLY A 93 -0.75 3.61 1.10
CA GLY A 93 0.63 3.71 1.59
C GLY A 93 1.46 2.48 1.30
N VAL A 94 2.59 2.40 1.96
CA VAL A 94 3.52 1.27 1.85
C VAL A 94 3.35 0.38 3.07
N LEU A 95 3.03 -0.89 2.84
CA LEU A 95 2.86 -1.90 3.87
C LEU A 95 3.81 -3.07 3.64
N SER A 96 4.24 -3.71 4.72
CA SER A 96 4.96 -4.98 4.64
C SER A 96 4.04 -6.09 4.11
N LEU A 97 4.63 -7.10 3.48
CA LEU A 97 3.84 -8.23 2.97
C LEU A 97 3.08 -8.99 4.05
N PRO A 98 3.65 -9.25 5.24
CA PRO A 98 2.90 -9.86 6.34
C PRO A 98 1.69 -9.02 6.74
N SER A 99 1.80 -7.70 6.77
CA SER A 99 0.70 -6.79 7.11
C SER A 99 -0.40 -6.80 6.05
N ILE A 100 -0.04 -6.75 4.77
CA ILE A 100 -1.01 -6.89 3.67
C ILE A 100 -1.71 -8.24 3.76
N ARG A 101 -0.96 -9.33 3.97
CA ARG A 101 -1.51 -10.67 4.12
C ARG A 101 -2.47 -10.76 5.30
N GLY A 102 -2.06 -10.23 6.46
CA GLY A 102 -2.88 -10.21 7.67
C GLY A 102 -4.21 -9.47 7.46
N ALA A 103 -4.16 -8.28 6.85
CA ALA A 103 -5.35 -7.51 6.54
C ALA A 103 -6.28 -8.26 5.56
N VAL A 104 -5.73 -8.85 4.48
CA VAL A 104 -6.52 -9.65 3.52
C VAL A 104 -7.14 -10.88 4.19
N GLN A 105 -6.41 -11.56 5.08
CA GLN A 105 -6.96 -12.69 5.83
C GLN A 105 -8.12 -12.27 6.75
N GLU A 106 -8.02 -11.10 7.37
CA GLU A 106 -9.12 -10.58 8.19
C GLU A 106 -10.33 -10.19 7.33
N MET A 107 -10.11 -9.61 6.14
CA MET A 107 -11.19 -9.36 5.18
C MET A 107 -11.90 -10.66 4.77
N LEU A 108 -11.15 -11.73 4.52
CA LEU A 108 -11.70 -13.04 4.13
C LEU A 108 -12.50 -13.73 5.23
N ARG A 109 -12.23 -13.42 6.51
CA ARG A 109 -13.06 -13.92 7.65
C ARG A 109 -14.45 -13.33 7.65
N ARG A 110 -14.68 -12.27 6.91
CA ARG A 110 -15.97 -11.61 6.76
C ARG A 110 -16.72 -12.15 5.56
N HIS A 111 -17.19 -13.40 5.70
CA HIS A 111 -17.90 -14.09 4.61
C HIS A 111 -19.10 -13.30 4.06
N GLU A 112 -19.71 -12.45 4.89
CA GLU A 112 -20.80 -11.55 4.48
C GLU A 112 -20.39 -10.51 3.43
N TYR A 113 -19.09 -10.22 3.31
CA TYR A 113 -18.55 -9.26 2.34
C TYR A 113 -18.09 -9.93 1.03
N GLY A 114 -18.30 -11.26 0.89
CA GLY A 114 -17.84 -12.00 -0.29
C GLY A 114 -16.36 -12.34 -0.25
N GLY A 115 -15.74 -12.34 -1.41
CA GLY A 115 -14.29 -12.56 -1.56
C GLY A 115 -13.50 -11.25 -1.54
N VAL A 116 -12.18 -11.37 -1.71
CA VAL A 116 -11.27 -10.23 -1.83
C VAL A 116 -10.76 -10.15 -3.27
N VAL A 117 -10.74 -8.95 -3.84
CA VAL A 117 -10.14 -8.66 -5.15
C VAL A 117 -8.84 -7.90 -4.95
N ILE A 118 -7.78 -8.37 -5.61
CA ILE A 118 -6.49 -7.68 -5.76
C ILE A 118 -6.36 -7.25 -7.21
N ASP A 119 -6.52 -5.97 -7.49
CA ASP A 119 -6.43 -5.40 -8.83
C ASP A 119 -5.06 -4.75 -9.03
N THR A 120 -4.22 -5.37 -9.86
CA THR A 120 -2.86 -4.88 -10.16
C THR A 120 -2.77 -4.10 -11.48
N ARG A 121 -3.89 -3.81 -12.12
CA ARG A 121 -3.94 -2.92 -13.29
C ARG A 121 -3.63 -1.48 -12.95
N THR A 122 -3.85 -1.10 -11.68
CA THR A 122 -3.51 0.22 -11.13
C THR A 122 -2.24 0.17 -10.30
N ARG A 123 -1.54 1.28 -10.18
CA ARG A 123 -0.42 1.46 -9.25
C ARG A 123 -0.70 2.68 -8.37
N PRO A 124 -0.78 2.51 -7.08
CA PRO A 124 -0.64 1.28 -6.28
C PRO A 124 -1.74 0.26 -6.58
N ALA A 125 -1.46 -1.03 -6.28
CA ALA A 125 -2.44 -2.09 -6.42
C ALA A 125 -3.64 -1.84 -5.50
N ASN A 126 -4.85 -2.11 -5.99
CA ASN A 126 -6.09 -1.89 -5.24
C ASN A 126 -6.62 -3.21 -4.67
N ILE A 127 -6.86 -3.25 -3.36
CA ILE A 127 -7.34 -4.43 -2.63
C ILE A 127 -8.66 -4.06 -1.96
N ARG A 128 -9.72 -4.82 -2.25
CA ARG A 128 -11.04 -4.55 -1.72
C ARG A 128 -11.88 -5.83 -1.55
N ASN A 129 -12.90 -5.77 -0.71
CA ASN A 129 -13.94 -6.78 -0.73
C ASN A 129 -14.79 -6.65 -2.01
N GLU A 130 -15.21 -7.82 -2.51
CA GLU A 130 -16.07 -7.92 -3.69
C GLU A 130 -17.22 -8.87 -3.38
N PRO A 131 -18.43 -8.33 -3.15
CA PRO A 131 -19.57 -9.12 -2.75
C PRO A 131 -19.98 -10.20 -3.75
N THR A 132 -19.65 -10.01 -5.03
CA THR A 132 -19.95 -10.97 -6.09
C THR A 132 -18.88 -12.05 -6.24
N ALA A 133 -17.70 -11.86 -5.63
CA ALA A 133 -16.67 -12.89 -5.60
C ALA A 133 -17.02 -13.98 -4.56
N GLN A 134 -16.58 -15.20 -4.84
CA GLN A 134 -16.78 -16.31 -3.94
C GLN A 134 -16.17 -16.01 -2.57
N ALA A 135 -16.94 -16.16 -1.50
CA ALA A 135 -16.42 -16.07 -0.14
C ALA A 135 -15.24 -17.04 0.06
N ASP A 136 -14.30 -16.66 0.94
CA ASP A 136 -13.06 -17.43 1.19
C ASP A 136 -12.13 -17.56 -0.02
N SER A 137 -12.26 -16.67 -1.02
CA SER A 137 -11.38 -16.62 -2.18
C SER A 137 -10.77 -15.23 -2.41
N VAL A 138 -9.56 -15.23 -2.97
CA VAL A 138 -8.88 -14.04 -3.48
C VAL A 138 -8.90 -14.09 -5.00
N LEU A 139 -9.52 -13.10 -5.62
CA LEU A 139 -9.52 -12.91 -7.06
C LEU A 139 -8.43 -11.88 -7.42
N VAL A 140 -7.47 -12.29 -8.21
CA VAL A 140 -6.42 -11.40 -8.72
C VAL A 140 -6.76 -10.98 -10.14
N ILE A 141 -6.74 -9.67 -10.39
CA ILE A 141 -6.83 -9.10 -11.74
C ILE A 141 -5.43 -8.56 -12.09
N ARG A 142 -4.79 -9.20 -13.07
CA ARG A 142 -3.44 -8.85 -13.49
C ARG A 142 -3.43 -7.64 -14.42
N ALA A 143 -2.24 -7.05 -14.61
CA ALA A 143 -2.05 -5.90 -15.48
C ALA A 143 -2.46 -6.15 -16.93
N ASP A 144 -2.36 -7.40 -17.41
CA ASP A 144 -2.80 -7.84 -18.73
C ASP A 144 -4.32 -8.12 -18.83
N GLY A 145 -5.06 -7.94 -17.74
CA GLY A 145 -6.49 -8.22 -17.64
C GLY A 145 -6.84 -9.67 -17.35
N SER A 146 -5.86 -10.58 -17.30
CA SER A 146 -6.11 -11.95 -16.88
C SER A 146 -6.54 -12.04 -15.43
N THR A 147 -7.32 -13.06 -15.09
CA THR A 147 -7.83 -13.26 -13.73
C THR A 147 -7.41 -14.61 -13.19
N GLU A 148 -7.06 -14.64 -11.90
CA GLU A 148 -6.70 -15.86 -11.18
C GLU A 148 -7.46 -15.86 -9.85
N SER A 149 -8.13 -16.97 -9.53
CA SER A 149 -8.82 -17.11 -8.24
C SER A 149 -8.10 -18.16 -7.39
N VAL A 150 -7.83 -17.78 -6.14
CA VAL A 150 -7.11 -18.61 -5.17
C VAL A 150 -7.90 -18.68 -3.87
N ARG A 151 -8.00 -19.87 -3.28
CA ARG A 151 -8.61 -20.03 -1.94
C ARG A 151 -7.74 -19.38 -0.87
N SER A 152 -8.35 -18.90 0.19
CA SER A 152 -7.68 -18.26 1.34
C SER A 152 -6.55 -19.11 1.91
N THR A 153 -6.70 -20.44 1.92
CA THR A 153 -5.68 -21.39 2.41
C THR A 153 -4.40 -21.41 1.57
N LEU A 154 -4.48 -21.02 0.31
CA LEU A 154 -3.35 -20.94 -0.63
C LEU A 154 -2.80 -19.52 -0.77
N PHE A 155 -3.40 -18.54 -0.08
CA PHE A 155 -2.96 -17.16 -0.08
C PHE A 155 -1.75 -17.00 0.84
N THR A 156 -0.55 -17.18 0.27
CA THR A 156 0.75 -17.09 0.95
C THR A 156 1.47 -15.79 0.62
N GLU A 157 2.52 -15.47 1.35
CA GLU A 157 3.37 -14.31 1.03
C GLU A 157 4.05 -14.46 -0.32
N ASP A 158 4.51 -15.67 -0.69
CA ASP A 158 5.11 -15.91 -2.00
C ASP A 158 4.10 -15.71 -3.15
N PHE A 159 2.84 -16.09 -2.92
CA PHE A 159 1.78 -15.76 -3.85
C PHE A 159 1.61 -14.25 -3.97
N LEU A 160 1.56 -13.53 -2.85
CA LEU A 160 1.40 -12.07 -2.81
C LEU A 160 2.59 -11.36 -3.49
N LYS A 161 3.84 -11.84 -3.29
CA LYS A 161 5.03 -11.34 -4.01
C LYS A 161 4.86 -11.44 -5.53
N ARG A 162 4.43 -12.61 -6.02
CA ARG A 162 4.19 -12.80 -7.46
C ARG A 162 3.12 -11.88 -7.99
N VAL A 163 2.02 -11.71 -7.23
CA VAL A 163 0.90 -10.85 -7.61
C VAL A 163 1.32 -9.38 -7.66
N LEU A 164 2.07 -8.93 -6.67
CA LEU A 164 2.54 -7.54 -6.58
C LEU A 164 3.82 -7.28 -7.40
N ASN A 165 4.32 -8.29 -8.10
CA ASN A 165 5.50 -8.20 -8.97
C ASN A 165 6.78 -7.83 -8.21
N LEU A 166 6.93 -8.35 -6.98
CA LEU A 166 8.09 -8.16 -6.13
C LEU A 166 9.14 -9.26 -6.40
N PRO A 167 10.45 -8.98 -6.21
CA PRO A 167 11.48 -9.97 -6.42
C PRO A 167 11.30 -11.17 -5.49
N LEU A 168 11.30 -12.38 -6.03
CA LEU A 168 11.41 -13.61 -5.27
C LEU A 168 12.88 -13.79 -4.85
N LYS A 169 13.12 -14.05 -3.58
CA LYS A 169 14.46 -14.41 -3.09
C LYS A 169 14.80 -15.83 -3.43
#